data_48b4faf99e8067a909c2c2c62c55bd45
#
_entry.id   48b4faf99e8067a909c2c2c62c55bd45
#
_cell.length_a   1.000
_cell.length_b   1.000
_cell.length_c   1.000
_cell.angle_alpha   90.00
_cell.angle_beta   90.00
_cell.angle_gamma   90.00
#
_symmetry.space_group_name_H-M   'P 1'
#
loop_
_entity.id
_entity.type
_entity.pdbx_description
1 polymer ?
#
loop_
_entity_poly.entity_id
_entity_poly.type
_entity_poly.pdbx_seq_one_letter_code
_entity_poly.pdbx_strand_id
1 'polypeptide(L)'
;GKLRIIIGNKELVYSEIKNDYELNRPKELPADFDWNSTYGLYMQGKDWLNQKMYGNAEKYLKAALEKDVYFIPALVSLSSLYYKKGMYLDACELVKRVLSLDTYHGEANYLYGLCSRAMGNLADAKDGFSVATFSPGFRTAAYEQLGELYMREENWEKAEQYALKSLEYNQMNLYAKQLLIVLYRKSNHAEKALSEIEKMTEQLPLLHWVRFEEYLLEASTAEEFSSLICNELSFETYMEMAV
;
A
#
# COMPACT_ATOMS: atom_id res chain seq x y z
N GLY A 1 -4.74 -46.98 9.91
CA GLY A 1 -4.65 -46.72 8.47
C GLY A 1 -3.88 -45.43 8.25
N LYS A 2 -3.04 -45.42 7.21
CA LYS A 2 -2.24 -44.20 6.91
C LYS A 2 -3.10 -43.24 6.09
N LEU A 3 -3.15 -41.98 6.49
CA LEU A 3 -3.92 -40.92 5.82
C LEU A 3 -3.26 -40.60 4.47
N ARG A 4 -4.07 -40.56 3.43
CA ARG A 4 -3.69 -40.07 2.12
C ARG A 4 -4.77 -39.13 1.61
N ILE A 5 -4.40 -37.91 1.30
CA ILE A 5 -5.31 -36.84 0.77
C ILE A 5 -4.89 -36.56 -0.68
N ILE A 6 -5.84 -36.64 -1.61
CA ILE A 6 -5.64 -36.34 -3.03
C ILE A 6 -6.54 -35.15 -3.38
N ILE A 7 -5.98 -34.10 -3.92
CA ILE A 7 -6.70 -32.93 -4.38
C ILE A 7 -6.51 -32.78 -5.89
N GLY A 8 -7.60 -32.59 -6.62
CA GLY A 8 -7.60 -32.55 -8.07
C GLY A 8 -7.38 -33.96 -8.70
N ASN A 9 -6.98 -33.99 -9.94
CA ASN A 9 -6.71 -35.23 -10.70
C ASN A 9 -5.33 -35.85 -10.35
N LYS A 10 -5.00 -35.96 -9.06
CA LYS A 10 -3.72 -36.41 -8.51
C LYS A 10 -2.57 -35.41 -8.63
N GLU A 11 -2.89 -34.11 -8.84
CA GLU A 11 -1.88 -33.07 -8.95
C GLU A 11 -1.28 -32.70 -7.57
N LEU A 12 -2.09 -32.78 -6.50
CA LEU A 12 -1.63 -32.57 -5.12
C LEU A 12 -1.97 -33.82 -4.30
N VAL A 13 -0.96 -34.47 -3.79
CA VAL A 13 -1.10 -35.69 -2.97
C VAL A 13 -0.36 -35.48 -1.65
N TYR A 14 -1.09 -35.49 -0.53
CA TYR A 14 -0.49 -35.61 0.80
C TYR A 14 -0.49 -37.06 1.24
N SER A 15 0.60 -37.55 1.79
CA SER A 15 0.73 -38.89 2.37
C SER A 15 1.52 -38.80 3.68
N GLU A 16 1.02 -39.48 4.73
CA GLU A 16 1.77 -39.66 5.99
C GLU A 16 3.04 -40.52 5.83
N ILE A 17 3.18 -41.22 4.71
CA ILE A 17 4.42 -41.89 4.42
C ILE A 17 5.42 -40.83 3.98
N LYS A 18 6.39 -40.57 4.85
CA LYS A 18 7.54 -39.72 4.54
C LYS A 18 8.25 -40.27 3.31
N ASN A 19 7.93 -39.77 2.17
CA ASN A 19 8.76 -39.88 0.97
C ASN A 19 8.31 -38.75 0.02
N ASP A 20 9.21 -37.96 -0.46
CA ASP A 20 9.18 -37.08 -1.61
C ASP A 20 8.50 -35.70 -1.47
N TYR A 21 7.88 -35.34 -0.33
CA TYR A 21 7.26 -34.05 -0.15
C TYR A 21 7.82 -33.26 1.06
N GLU A 22 9.08 -33.44 1.41
CA GLU A 22 9.74 -32.47 2.26
C GLU A 22 9.81 -31.18 1.46
N LEU A 23 8.97 -30.18 1.86
CA LEU A 23 9.20 -28.82 1.44
C LEU A 23 10.64 -28.50 1.81
N ASN A 24 11.51 -28.40 0.81
CA ASN A 24 12.86 -27.92 1.02
C ASN A 24 12.75 -26.62 1.81
N ARG A 25 13.30 -26.61 3.02
CA ARG A 25 13.45 -25.36 3.75
C ARG A 25 14.13 -24.36 2.81
N PRO A 26 13.80 -23.07 2.91
CA PRO A 26 14.53 -22.05 2.19
C PRO A 26 16.02 -22.34 2.39
N LYS A 27 16.79 -22.43 1.30
CA LYS A 27 18.23 -22.66 1.39
C LYS A 27 18.82 -21.57 2.27
N GLU A 28 19.55 -21.98 3.29
CA GLU A 28 20.37 -21.06 4.06
C GLU A 28 21.37 -20.37 3.12
N LEU A 29 21.74 -19.14 3.45
CA LEU A 29 22.79 -18.47 2.71
C LEU A 29 24.09 -19.31 2.78
N PRO A 30 24.89 -19.32 1.72
CA PRO A 30 26.18 -20.01 1.74
C PRO A 30 27.02 -19.60 2.96
N ALA A 31 27.75 -20.53 3.56
CA ALA A 31 28.55 -20.25 4.75
C ALA A 31 29.64 -19.18 4.51
N ASP A 32 30.04 -19.00 3.27
CA ASP A 32 31.01 -18.01 2.79
C ASP A 32 30.38 -16.73 2.25
N PHE A 33 29.08 -16.50 2.52
CA PHE A 33 28.40 -15.30 2.06
C PHE A 33 29.02 -14.03 2.66
N ASP A 34 29.47 -13.13 1.78
CA ASP A 34 30.07 -11.85 2.19
C ASP A 34 28.99 -10.84 2.63
N TRP A 35 28.79 -10.78 3.93
CA TRP A 35 27.88 -9.82 4.57
C TRP A 35 28.34 -8.37 4.44
N ASN A 36 29.62 -8.14 4.08
CA ASN A 36 30.15 -6.80 3.81
C ASN A 36 30.05 -6.41 2.34
N SER A 37 29.59 -7.28 1.45
CA SER A 37 29.27 -6.90 0.07
C SER A 37 28.17 -5.84 0.01
N THR A 38 28.02 -5.14 -1.12
CA THR A 38 26.89 -4.21 -1.35
C THR A 38 25.55 -4.88 -1.09
N TYR A 39 25.37 -6.11 -1.61
CA TYR A 39 24.16 -6.88 -1.41
C TYR A 39 23.97 -7.34 0.05
N GLY A 40 25.07 -7.79 0.70
CA GLY A 40 25.04 -8.20 2.11
C GLY A 40 24.65 -7.05 3.06
N LEU A 41 25.21 -5.87 2.84
CA LEU A 41 24.84 -4.67 3.58
C LEU A 41 23.38 -4.25 3.34
N TYR A 42 22.93 -4.33 2.10
CA TYR A 42 21.52 -4.09 1.77
C TYR A 42 20.60 -5.08 2.49
N MET A 43 20.92 -6.37 2.49
CA MET A 43 20.11 -7.40 3.18
C MET A 43 19.99 -7.10 4.69
N GLN A 44 21.11 -6.76 5.34
CA GLN A 44 21.09 -6.33 6.74
C GLN A 44 20.23 -5.07 6.94
N GLY A 45 20.38 -4.07 6.07
CA GLY A 45 19.55 -2.86 6.12
C GLY A 45 18.06 -3.16 5.95
N LYS A 46 17.71 -4.10 5.06
CA LYS A 46 16.33 -4.54 4.83
C LYS A 46 15.76 -5.28 6.04
N ASP A 47 16.57 -6.12 6.70
CA ASP A 47 16.17 -6.82 7.92
C ASP A 47 15.89 -5.84 9.07
N TRP A 48 16.75 -4.85 9.28
CA TRP A 48 16.50 -3.78 10.25
C TRP A 48 15.25 -2.94 9.93
N LEU A 49 14.93 -2.72 8.63
CA LEU A 49 13.67 -2.08 8.23
C LEU A 49 12.46 -2.91 8.66
N ASN A 50 12.51 -4.23 8.45
CA ASN A 50 11.43 -5.15 8.83
C ASN A 50 11.21 -5.15 10.35
N GLN A 51 12.31 -5.04 11.12
CA GLN A 51 12.28 -4.92 12.59
C GLN A 51 11.90 -3.51 13.07
N LYS A 52 11.64 -2.55 12.17
CA LYS A 52 11.35 -1.13 12.46
C LYS A 52 12.50 -0.39 13.21
N MET A 53 13.70 -0.93 13.14
CA MET A 53 14.92 -0.33 13.73
C MET A 53 15.55 0.65 12.71
N TYR A 54 14.91 1.77 12.51
CA TYR A 54 15.17 2.71 11.41
C TYR A 54 16.59 3.31 11.41
N GLY A 55 17.19 3.54 12.58
CA GLY A 55 18.58 4.04 12.69
C GLY A 55 19.59 3.04 12.16
N ASN A 56 19.44 1.75 12.52
CA ASN A 56 20.32 0.70 12.02
C ASN A 56 20.09 0.46 10.51
N ALA A 57 18.83 0.43 10.07
CA ALA A 57 18.48 0.30 8.67
C ALA A 57 19.17 1.37 7.81
N GLU A 58 19.09 2.63 8.21
CA GLU A 58 19.73 3.75 7.52
C GLU A 58 21.25 3.58 7.42
N LYS A 59 21.89 3.18 8.53
CA LYS A 59 23.35 2.93 8.57
C LYS A 59 23.78 1.90 7.52
N TYR A 60 23.10 0.76 7.48
CA TYR A 60 23.47 -0.33 6.57
C TYR A 60 23.11 -0.02 5.11
N LEU A 61 22.00 0.65 4.85
CA LEU A 61 21.63 1.08 3.50
C LEU A 61 22.61 2.12 2.95
N LYS A 62 23.03 3.07 3.78
CA LYS A 62 24.08 4.04 3.40
C LYS A 62 25.42 3.35 3.12
N ALA A 63 25.83 2.40 3.97
CA ALA A 63 27.06 1.63 3.74
C ALA A 63 27.02 0.83 2.42
N ALA A 64 25.85 0.29 2.05
CA ALA A 64 25.66 -0.33 0.74
C ALA A 64 25.86 0.68 -0.41
N LEU A 65 25.34 1.90 -0.27
CA LEU A 65 25.46 2.96 -1.26
C LEU A 65 26.87 3.60 -1.31
N GLU A 66 27.67 3.51 -0.25
CA GLU A 66 29.08 3.87 -0.27
C GLU A 66 29.90 2.93 -1.17
N LYS A 67 29.49 1.65 -1.26
CA LYS A 67 30.13 0.67 -2.14
C LYS A 67 29.64 0.75 -3.59
N ASP A 68 28.34 0.96 -3.75
CA ASP A 68 27.73 1.12 -5.07
C ASP A 68 26.64 2.21 -4.98
N VAL A 69 26.99 3.40 -5.44
CA VAL A 69 26.13 4.59 -5.40
C VAL A 69 24.88 4.45 -6.28
N TYR A 70 24.85 3.48 -7.20
CA TYR A 70 23.74 3.22 -8.11
C TYR A 70 22.99 1.93 -7.78
N PHE A 71 23.21 1.35 -6.62
CA PHE A 71 22.51 0.14 -6.22
C PHE A 71 21.03 0.42 -5.94
N ILE A 72 20.20 0.21 -6.95
CA ILE A 72 18.77 0.55 -6.97
C ILE A 72 18.02 0.03 -5.72
N PRO A 73 18.19 -1.24 -5.27
CA PRO A 73 17.44 -1.74 -4.12
C PRO A 73 17.69 -0.93 -2.82
N ALA A 74 18.93 -0.48 -2.61
CA ALA A 74 19.25 0.34 -1.44
C ALA A 74 18.75 1.77 -1.59
N LEU A 75 18.82 2.37 -2.80
CA LEU A 75 18.28 3.70 -3.08
C LEU A 75 16.76 3.74 -2.80
N VAL A 76 16.01 2.78 -3.31
CA VAL A 76 14.56 2.69 -3.11
C VAL A 76 14.22 2.48 -1.64
N SER A 77 14.91 1.54 -0.96
CA SER A 77 14.66 1.26 0.46
C SER A 77 14.98 2.45 1.36
N LEU A 78 16.08 3.16 1.09
CA LEU A 78 16.45 4.36 1.84
C LEU A 78 15.49 5.53 1.56
N SER A 79 15.05 5.69 0.32
CA SER A 79 14.03 6.68 -0.04
C SER A 79 12.71 6.43 0.69
N SER A 80 12.25 5.17 0.72
CA SER A 80 11.04 4.79 1.47
C SER A 80 11.19 5.07 2.97
N LEU A 81 12.37 4.83 3.55
CA LEU A 81 12.66 5.16 4.93
C LEU A 81 12.62 6.68 5.18
N TYR A 82 13.21 7.47 4.29
CA TYR A 82 13.21 8.93 4.42
C TYR A 82 11.81 9.52 4.26
N TYR A 83 11.01 8.99 3.34
CA TYR A 83 9.60 9.36 3.23
C TYR A 83 8.86 9.12 4.55
N LYS A 84 9.03 7.95 5.18
CA LYS A 84 8.41 7.63 6.48
C LYS A 84 8.88 8.54 7.62
N LYS A 85 10.10 9.09 7.52
CA LYS A 85 10.64 10.07 8.47
C LYS A 85 10.21 11.51 8.18
N GLY A 86 9.43 11.77 7.13
CA GLY A 86 9.05 13.11 6.70
C GLY A 86 10.15 13.89 5.97
N MET A 87 11.27 13.24 5.63
CA MET A 87 12.40 13.82 4.90
C MET A 87 12.14 13.74 3.38
N TYR A 88 11.11 14.46 2.92
CA TYR A 88 10.59 14.30 1.56
C TYR A 88 11.55 14.74 0.47
N LEU A 89 12.37 15.78 0.72
CA LEU A 89 13.38 16.25 -0.23
C LEU A 89 14.46 15.20 -0.45
N ASP A 90 15.05 14.68 0.64
CA ASP A 90 16.09 13.65 0.57
C ASP A 90 15.55 12.37 -0.08
N ALA A 91 14.32 11.97 0.25
CA ALA A 91 13.66 10.85 -0.38
C ALA A 91 13.50 11.05 -1.90
N CYS A 92 13.07 12.24 -2.32
CA CYS A 92 12.89 12.58 -3.73
C CYS A 92 14.20 12.57 -4.50
N GLU A 93 15.30 13.05 -3.91
CA GLU A 93 16.64 13.00 -4.54
C GLU A 93 17.10 11.57 -4.80
N LEU A 94 16.94 10.67 -3.83
CA LEU A 94 17.26 9.25 -4.01
C LEU A 94 16.44 8.61 -5.11
N VAL A 95 15.14 8.89 -5.14
CA VAL A 95 14.23 8.37 -6.17
C VAL A 95 14.61 8.88 -7.55
N LYS A 96 14.93 10.17 -7.71
CA LYS A 96 15.39 10.75 -8.99
C LYS A 96 16.65 10.07 -9.51
N ARG A 97 17.54 9.64 -8.63
CA ARG A 97 18.72 8.84 -9.02
C ARG A 97 18.28 7.49 -9.59
N VAL A 98 17.32 6.82 -8.97
CA VAL A 98 16.76 5.56 -9.51
C VAL A 98 16.14 5.79 -10.88
N LEU A 99 15.29 6.83 -11.02
CA LEU A 99 14.60 7.14 -12.26
C LEU A 99 15.51 7.57 -13.40
N SER A 100 16.72 8.08 -13.10
CA SER A 100 17.75 8.35 -14.10
C SER A 100 18.37 7.06 -14.68
N LEU A 101 18.28 5.94 -13.96
CA LEU A 101 18.79 4.63 -14.40
C LEU A 101 17.68 3.77 -15.01
N ASP A 102 16.52 3.79 -14.40
CA ASP A 102 15.32 3.06 -14.82
C ASP A 102 14.09 3.96 -14.67
N THR A 103 13.75 4.65 -15.76
CA THR A 103 12.64 5.61 -15.81
C THR A 103 11.29 4.97 -15.49
N TYR A 104 11.11 3.69 -15.77
CA TYR A 104 9.86 2.98 -15.54
C TYR A 104 9.84 2.12 -14.27
N HIS A 105 10.81 2.30 -13.38
CA HIS A 105 10.85 1.59 -12.11
C HIS A 105 9.60 1.90 -11.26
N GLY A 106 8.72 0.91 -11.09
CA GLY A 106 7.37 1.12 -10.51
C GLY A 106 7.39 1.70 -9.09
N GLU A 107 8.18 1.10 -8.18
CA GLU A 107 8.29 1.58 -6.80
C GLU A 107 8.88 2.99 -6.72
N ALA A 108 9.88 3.28 -7.54
CA ALA A 108 10.49 4.60 -7.57
C ALA A 108 9.51 5.67 -8.08
N ASN A 109 8.76 5.40 -9.14
CA ASN A 109 7.72 6.32 -9.61
C ASN A 109 6.62 6.53 -8.57
N TYR A 110 6.21 5.48 -7.87
CA TYR A 110 5.22 5.60 -6.80
C TYR A 110 5.74 6.46 -5.64
N LEU A 111 6.98 6.22 -5.18
CA LEU A 111 7.63 7.04 -4.14
C LEU A 111 7.84 8.49 -4.60
N TYR A 112 8.19 8.71 -5.87
CA TYR A 112 8.29 10.05 -6.45
C TYR A 112 6.94 10.78 -6.37
N GLY A 113 5.86 10.09 -6.73
CA GLY A 113 4.50 10.61 -6.59
C GLY A 113 4.16 10.98 -5.15
N LEU A 114 4.47 10.10 -4.19
CA LEU A 114 4.23 10.36 -2.76
C LEU A 114 5.03 11.55 -2.23
N CYS A 115 6.32 11.62 -2.55
CA CYS A 115 7.18 12.73 -2.11
C CYS A 115 6.72 14.06 -2.72
N SER A 116 6.41 14.06 -4.02
CA SER A 116 5.93 15.25 -4.73
C SER A 116 4.59 15.74 -4.16
N ARG A 117 3.67 14.81 -3.86
CA ARG A 117 2.40 15.13 -3.19
C ARG A 117 2.62 15.76 -1.81
N ALA A 118 3.52 15.19 -1.00
CA ALA A 118 3.82 15.70 0.34
C ALA A 118 4.47 17.10 0.30
N MET A 119 5.19 17.42 -0.77
CA MET A 119 5.77 18.75 -1.02
C MET A 119 4.81 19.74 -1.71
N GLY A 120 3.58 19.31 -2.03
CA GLY A 120 2.59 20.14 -2.72
C GLY A 120 2.74 20.21 -4.24
N ASN A 121 3.66 19.46 -4.83
CA ASN A 121 3.89 19.41 -6.28
C ASN A 121 2.92 18.42 -6.95
N LEU A 122 1.65 18.81 -7.09
CA LEU A 122 0.59 17.89 -7.52
C LEU A 122 0.74 17.42 -8.98
N ALA A 123 1.34 18.25 -9.86
CA ALA A 123 1.63 17.84 -11.24
C ALA A 123 2.62 16.68 -11.28
N ASP A 124 3.78 16.84 -10.62
CA ASP A 124 4.81 15.81 -10.52
C ASP A 124 4.28 14.54 -9.82
N ALA A 125 3.39 14.73 -8.82
CA ALA A 125 2.77 13.60 -8.13
C ALA A 125 1.90 12.77 -9.09
N LYS A 126 1.08 13.41 -9.93
CA LYS A 126 0.26 12.73 -10.94
C LYS A 126 1.11 12.02 -11.98
N ASP A 127 2.21 12.64 -12.42
CA ASP A 127 3.12 12.03 -13.39
C ASP A 127 3.76 10.76 -12.80
N GLY A 128 4.29 10.84 -11.58
CA GLY A 128 4.85 9.68 -10.91
C GLY A 128 3.84 8.55 -10.72
N PHE A 129 2.65 8.85 -10.22
CA PHE A 129 1.61 7.83 -10.07
C PHE A 129 1.14 7.27 -11.41
N SER A 130 1.04 8.09 -12.46
CA SER A 130 0.64 7.63 -13.80
C SER A 130 1.63 6.60 -14.33
N VAL A 131 2.93 6.83 -14.20
CA VAL A 131 3.95 5.85 -14.60
C VAL A 131 3.93 4.61 -13.70
N ALA A 132 3.72 4.78 -12.39
CA ALA A 132 3.63 3.65 -11.46
C ALA A 132 2.47 2.67 -11.78
N THR A 133 1.42 3.13 -12.49
CA THR A 133 0.31 2.25 -12.94
C THR A 133 0.75 1.16 -13.91
N PHE A 134 1.88 1.31 -14.59
CA PHE A 134 2.41 0.28 -15.49
C PHE A 134 3.01 -0.92 -14.71
N SER A 135 3.37 -0.71 -13.45
CA SER A 135 3.91 -1.78 -12.60
C SER A 135 2.78 -2.53 -11.89
N PRO A 136 2.65 -3.86 -12.08
CA PRO A 136 1.59 -4.65 -11.42
C PRO A 136 1.59 -4.51 -9.89
N GLY A 137 2.76 -4.38 -9.26
CA GLY A 137 2.90 -4.26 -7.80
C GLY A 137 2.42 -2.93 -7.22
N PHE A 138 2.38 -1.86 -8.04
CA PHE A 138 2.02 -0.52 -7.58
C PHE A 138 0.76 0.04 -8.26
N ARG A 139 0.26 -0.64 -9.29
CA ARG A 139 -0.87 -0.20 -10.13
C ARG A 139 -2.09 0.20 -9.33
N THR A 140 -2.53 -0.67 -8.44
CA THR A 140 -3.73 -0.46 -7.62
C THR A 140 -3.60 0.78 -6.74
N ALA A 141 -2.49 0.87 -6.00
CA ALA A 141 -2.21 2.01 -5.13
C ALA A 141 -2.01 3.31 -5.92
N ALA A 142 -1.39 3.24 -7.09
CA ALA A 142 -1.19 4.41 -7.94
C ALA A 142 -2.52 4.95 -8.51
N TYR A 143 -3.43 4.08 -8.94
CA TYR A 143 -4.77 4.50 -9.36
C TYR A 143 -5.56 5.13 -8.21
N GLU A 144 -5.49 4.59 -7.01
CA GLU A 144 -6.09 5.15 -5.81
C GLU A 144 -5.58 6.58 -5.56
N GLN A 145 -4.26 6.77 -5.58
CA GLN A 145 -3.64 8.08 -5.38
C GLN A 145 -4.05 9.10 -6.47
N LEU A 146 -4.16 8.66 -7.72
CA LEU A 146 -4.68 9.52 -8.80
C LEU A 146 -6.14 9.88 -8.55
N GLY A 147 -6.97 8.93 -8.14
CA GLY A 147 -8.37 9.18 -7.78
C GLY A 147 -8.50 10.23 -6.67
N GLU A 148 -7.70 10.11 -5.60
CA GLU A 148 -7.67 11.08 -4.50
C GLU A 148 -7.25 12.48 -4.97
N LEU A 149 -6.20 12.58 -5.80
CA LEU A 149 -5.75 13.87 -6.34
C LEU A 149 -6.81 14.56 -7.20
N TYR A 150 -7.50 13.80 -8.07
CA TYR A 150 -8.57 14.36 -8.87
C TYR A 150 -9.83 14.71 -8.06
N MET A 151 -10.10 13.97 -6.97
CA MET A 151 -11.17 14.33 -6.05
C MET A 151 -10.89 15.68 -5.35
N ARG A 152 -9.65 15.92 -4.93
CA ARG A 152 -9.23 17.22 -4.35
C ARG A 152 -9.33 18.39 -5.32
N GLU A 153 -9.24 18.13 -6.62
CA GLU A 153 -9.44 19.10 -7.69
C GLU A 153 -10.92 19.23 -8.11
N GLU A 154 -11.82 18.55 -7.40
CA GLU A 154 -13.25 18.48 -7.72
C GLU A 154 -13.56 17.94 -9.13
N ASN A 155 -12.60 17.20 -9.71
CA ASN A 155 -12.79 16.51 -10.99
C ASN A 155 -13.39 15.12 -10.71
N TRP A 156 -14.70 15.12 -10.41
CA TRP A 156 -15.44 13.94 -9.97
C TRP A 156 -15.40 12.80 -10.98
N GLU A 157 -15.47 13.10 -12.28
CA GLU A 157 -15.45 12.10 -13.34
C GLU A 157 -14.13 11.32 -13.37
N LYS A 158 -13.00 12.03 -13.35
CA LYS A 158 -11.68 11.38 -13.32
C LYS A 158 -11.44 10.65 -11.99
N ALA A 159 -11.88 11.23 -10.88
CA ALA A 159 -11.76 10.60 -9.58
C ALA A 159 -12.49 9.25 -9.55
N GLU A 160 -13.74 9.19 -10.05
CA GLU A 160 -14.51 7.95 -10.19
C GLU A 160 -13.81 6.95 -11.10
N GLN A 161 -13.35 7.40 -12.27
CA GLN A 161 -12.64 6.53 -13.23
C GLN A 161 -11.41 5.86 -12.61
N TYR A 162 -10.59 6.61 -11.87
CA TYR A 162 -9.38 6.06 -11.27
C TYR A 162 -9.66 5.17 -10.05
N ALA A 163 -10.65 5.50 -9.23
CA ALA A 163 -11.10 4.64 -8.14
C ALA A 163 -11.61 3.29 -8.67
N LEU A 164 -12.43 3.30 -9.72
CA LEU A 164 -12.91 2.10 -10.37
C LEU A 164 -11.77 1.28 -10.99
N LYS A 165 -10.80 1.92 -11.66
CA LYS A 165 -9.60 1.24 -12.16
C LYS A 165 -8.80 0.57 -11.07
N SER A 166 -8.69 1.18 -9.89
CA SER A 166 -8.04 0.54 -8.74
C SER A 166 -8.77 -0.74 -8.35
N LEU A 167 -10.11 -0.71 -8.33
CA LEU A 167 -10.96 -1.86 -7.99
C LEU A 167 -10.97 -2.96 -9.06
N GLU A 168 -10.74 -2.64 -10.33
CA GLU A 168 -10.57 -3.66 -11.40
C GLU A 168 -9.40 -4.60 -11.11
N TYR A 169 -8.31 -4.08 -10.53
CA TYR A 169 -7.11 -4.86 -10.20
C TYR A 169 -7.11 -5.42 -8.78
N ASN A 170 -7.82 -4.79 -7.85
CA ASN A 170 -7.99 -5.27 -6.49
C ASN A 170 -9.37 -4.89 -5.95
N GLN A 171 -10.32 -5.78 -6.11
CA GLN A 171 -11.70 -5.61 -5.63
C GLN A 171 -11.81 -5.43 -4.11
N MET A 172 -10.77 -5.80 -3.36
CA MET A 172 -10.68 -5.65 -1.91
C MET A 172 -9.95 -4.38 -1.47
N ASN A 173 -9.63 -3.46 -2.39
CA ASN A 173 -9.01 -2.19 -2.02
C ASN A 173 -10.02 -1.32 -1.25
N LEU A 174 -9.84 -1.33 0.07
CA LEU A 174 -10.71 -0.60 0.99
C LEU A 174 -10.68 0.91 0.71
N TYR A 175 -9.49 1.48 0.51
CA TYR A 175 -9.33 2.92 0.26
C TYR A 175 -10.02 3.38 -1.03
N ALA A 176 -9.95 2.59 -2.09
CA ALA A 176 -10.66 2.92 -3.33
C ALA A 176 -12.18 2.88 -3.17
N LYS A 177 -12.71 1.95 -2.35
CA LYS A 177 -14.14 1.93 -2.00
C LYS A 177 -14.54 3.14 -1.16
N GLN A 178 -13.74 3.48 -0.16
CA GLN A 178 -13.95 4.68 0.66
C GLN A 178 -13.94 5.94 -0.21
N LEU A 179 -12.98 6.04 -1.12
CA LEU A 179 -12.89 7.16 -2.07
C LEU A 179 -14.17 7.31 -2.90
N LEU A 180 -14.75 6.20 -3.40
CA LEU A 180 -16.03 6.24 -4.13
C LEU A 180 -17.19 6.73 -3.28
N ILE A 181 -17.29 6.28 -2.03
CA ILE A 181 -18.36 6.73 -1.11
C ILE A 181 -18.26 8.24 -0.89
N VAL A 182 -17.07 8.74 -0.52
CA VAL A 182 -16.85 10.19 -0.30
C VAL A 182 -17.12 10.97 -1.58
N LEU A 183 -16.65 10.48 -2.72
CA LEU A 183 -16.88 11.10 -4.02
C LEU A 183 -18.37 11.22 -4.33
N TYR A 184 -19.15 10.14 -4.17
CA TYR A 184 -20.58 10.16 -4.44
C TYR A 184 -21.32 11.09 -3.48
N ARG A 185 -20.96 11.12 -2.19
CA ARG A 185 -21.50 12.08 -1.25
C ARG A 185 -21.21 13.53 -1.65
N LYS A 186 -19.93 13.83 -1.95
CA LYS A 186 -19.50 15.20 -2.35
C LYS A 186 -20.08 15.66 -3.67
N SER A 187 -20.34 14.76 -4.61
CA SER A 187 -20.94 15.05 -5.91
C SER A 187 -22.49 14.98 -5.91
N ASN A 188 -23.11 14.90 -4.74
CA ASN A 188 -24.58 14.83 -4.55
C ASN A 188 -25.25 13.59 -5.19
N HIS A 189 -24.54 12.46 -5.23
CA HIS A 189 -25.09 11.17 -5.69
C HIS A 189 -25.35 10.24 -4.49
N ALA A 190 -26.24 10.68 -3.57
CA ALA A 190 -26.50 9.99 -2.29
C ALA A 190 -26.91 8.52 -2.47
N GLU A 191 -27.74 8.21 -3.47
CA GLU A 191 -28.18 6.82 -3.74
C GLU A 191 -26.99 5.90 -4.08
N LYS A 192 -26.04 6.36 -4.88
CA LYS A 192 -24.84 5.59 -5.19
C LYS A 192 -23.97 5.41 -3.95
N ALA A 193 -23.79 6.47 -3.14
CA ALA A 193 -23.03 6.39 -1.90
C ALA A 193 -23.64 5.36 -0.93
N LEU A 194 -24.96 5.39 -0.72
CA LEU A 194 -25.66 4.44 0.15
C LEU A 194 -25.54 2.99 -0.35
N SER A 195 -25.60 2.78 -1.68
CA SER A 195 -25.40 1.45 -2.26
C SER A 195 -23.99 0.90 -2.00
N GLU A 196 -22.95 1.73 -2.09
CA GLU A 196 -21.58 1.30 -1.76
C GLU A 196 -21.39 1.10 -0.24
N ILE A 197 -22.03 1.93 0.60
CA ILE A 197 -22.07 1.77 2.05
C ILE A 197 -22.67 0.43 2.45
N GLU A 198 -23.83 0.06 1.88
CA GLU A 198 -24.49 -1.22 2.14
C GLU A 198 -23.57 -2.41 1.84
N LYS A 199 -22.93 -2.42 0.65
CA LYS A 199 -21.97 -3.45 0.25
C LYS A 199 -20.77 -3.54 1.20
N MET A 200 -20.24 -2.39 1.64
CA MET A 200 -19.12 -2.37 2.58
C MET A 200 -19.52 -2.83 3.97
N THR A 201 -20.71 -2.46 4.43
CA THR A 201 -21.25 -2.89 5.73
C THR A 201 -21.45 -4.40 5.79
N GLU A 202 -21.94 -5.01 4.71
CA GLU A 202 -22.07 -6.47 4.61
C GLU A 202 -20.71 -7.18 4.70
N GLN A 203 -19.68 -6.61 4.06
CA GLN A 203 -18.32 -7.20 4.04
C GLN A 203 -17.53 -6.92 5.31
N LEU A 204 -17.68 -5.75 5.89
CA LEU A 204 -16.90 -5.23 7.01
C LEU A 204 -17.82 -4.55 8.05
N PRO A 205 -18.63 -5.31 8.79
CA PRO A 205 -19.66 -4.76 9.69
C PRO A 205 -19.10 -3.93 10.86
N LEU A 206 -17.81 -4.12 11.19
CA LEU A 206 -17.11 -3.40 12.27
C LEU A 206 -16.34 -2.16 11.79
N LEU A 207 -16.48 -1.79 10.51
CA LEU A 207 -15.84 -0.60 9.98
C LEU A 207 -16.68 0.65 10.31
N HIS A 208 -16.40 1.28 11.43
CA HIS A 208 -17.16 2.43 11.95
C HIS A 208 -17.15 3.63 11.00
N TRP A 209 -16.09 3.81 10.22
CA TRP A 209 -16.00 4.88 9.23
C TRP A 209 -17.17 4.85 8.21
N VAL A 210 -17.58 3.67 7.78
CA VAL A 210 -18.72 3.53 6.85
C VAL A 210 -20.02 4.02 7.48
N ARG A 211 -20.21 3.76 8.78
CA ARG A 211 -21.38 4.24 9.55
C ARG A 211 -21.35 5.76 9.72
N PHE A 212 -20.16 6.35 9.81
CA PHE A 212 -20.00 7.79 9.82
C PHE A 212 -20.42 8.43 8.49
N GLU A 213 -20.05 7.83 7.35
CA GLU A 213 -20.51 8.31 6.04
C GLU A 213 -22.04 8.18 5.86
N GLU A 214 -22.65 7.13 6.40
CA GLU A 214 -24.08 6.95 6.45
C GLU A 214 -24.76 8.09 7.25
N TYR A 215 -24.20 8.44 8.41
CA TYR A 215 -24.64 9.58 9.20
C TYR A 215 -24.48 10.91 8.45
N LEU A 216 -23.38 11.14 7.75
CA LEU A 216 -23.15 12.35 6.96
C LEU A 216 -24.10 12.50 5.76
N LEU A 217 -24.70 11.40 5.31
CA LEU A 217 -25.75 11.36 4.29
C LEU A 217 -27.15 11.54 4.87
N GLU A 218 -27.29 11.84 6.19
CA GLU A 218 -28.56 11.95 6.91
C GLU A 218 -29.42 10.67 6.85
N ALA A 219 -28.80 9.52 6.58
CA ALA A 219 -29.46 8.22 6.53
C ALA A 219 -29.55 7.53 7.91
N SER A 220 -28.84 8.05 8.92
CA SER A 220 -28.93 7.64 10.33
C SER A 220 -28.86 8.83 11.27
N THR A 221 -29.37 8.68 12.51
CA THR A 221 -29.29 9.72 13.54
C THR A 221 -27.98 9.67 14.31
N ALA A 222 -27.64 10.76 15.03
CA ALA A 222 -26.43 10.81 15.87
C ALA A 222 -26.49 9.75 17.00
N GLU A 223 -27.68 9.49 17.56
CA GLU A 223 -27.91 8.47 18.58
C GLU A 223 -27.67 7.06 18.02
N GLU A 224 -28.20 6.76 16.83
CA GLU A 224 -27.97 5.48 16.14
C GLU A 224 -26.52 5.28 15.84
N PHE A 225 -25.85 6.28 15.22
CA PHE A 225 -24.43 6.22 14.92
C PHE A 225 -23.58 5.99 16.19
N SER A 226 -23.79 6.77 17.26
CA SER A 226 -23.02 6.65 18.50
C SER A 226 -23.22 5.30 19.21
N SER A 227 -24.41 4.71 19.09
CA SER A 227 -24.73 3.39 19.67
C SER A 227 -23.98 2.24 18.98
N LEU A 228 -23.54 2.43 17.75
CA LEU A 228 -22.80 1.44 16.95
C LEU A 228 -21.28 1.45 17.22
N ILE A 229 -20.76 2.46 17.91
CA ILE A 229 -19.34 2.52 18.25
C ILE A 229 -19.08 1.65 19.48
N CYS A 230 -18.64 0.43 19.23
CA CYS A 230 -18.47 -0.64 20.22
C CYS A 230 -17.01 -0.99 20.54
N ASN A 231 -16.07 -0.11 20.25
CA ASN A 231 -14.65 -0.36 20.54
C ASN A 231 -14.21 0.22 21.90
N GLU A 232 -13.14 -0.36 22.47
CA GLU A 232 -12.58 0.09 23.75
C GLU A 232 -11.93 1.48 23.64
N LEU A 233 -11.54 1.90 22.43
CA LEU A 233 -10.86 3.16 22.11
C LEU A 233 -11.75 4.06 21.23
N SER A 234 -12.97 4.34 21.69
CA SER A 234 -13.95 5.16 20.95
C SER A 234 -13.38 6.52 20.53
N PHE A 235 -12.49 7.10 21.36
CA PHE A 235 -11.82 8.36 21.02
C PHE A 235 -10.98 8.26 19.75
N GLU A 236 -10.20 7.19 19.59
CA GLU A 236 -9.39 6.97 18.38
C GLU A 236 -10.28 6.83 17.14
N THR A 237 -11.39 6.11 17.26
CA THR A 237 -12.39 5.97 16.18
C THR A 237 -12.96 7.32 15.74
N TYR A 238 -13.33 8.19 16.69
CA TYR A 238 -13.79 9.54 16.34
C TYR A 238 -12.69 10.40 15.72
N MET A 239 -11.45 10.28 16.19
CA MET A 239 -10.32 11.01 15.60
C MET A 239 -10.02 10.56 14.17
N GLU A 240 -10.12 9.27 13.86
CA GLU A 240 -9.97 8.75 12.49
C GLU A 240 -11.06 9.27 11.53
N MET A 241 -12.25 9.56 12.05
CA MET A 241 -13.35 10.13 11.26
C MET A 241 -13.23 11.63 11.06
N ALA A 242 -12.47 12.34 11.92
CA ALA A 242 -12.31 13.79 11.88
C ALA A 242 -11.25 14.29 10.88
N VAL A 243 -10.45 13.40 10.30
CA VAL A 243 -9.38 13.71 9.33
C VAL A 243 -9.90 13.54 7.92
#